data_285d8eb2b40dedaad6dd14df04262598
#
_entry.id   285d8eb2b40dedaad6dd14df04262598
#
_cell.length_a   1.000
_cell.length_b   1.000
_cell.length_c   1.000
_cell.angle_alpha   90.00
_cell.angle_beta   90.00
_cell.angle_gamma   90.00
#
_symmetry.space_group_name_H-M   'P 1'
#
loop_
_entity.id
_entity.type
_entity.pdbx_description
1 polymer ?
#
loop_
_entity_poly.entity_id
_entity_poly.type
_entity_poly.pdbx_seq_one_letter_code
_entity_poly.pdbx_strand_id
1 'polypeptide(L)'
;MAETENAMPESAQVDSRPAFAIVEELKTKFGENFYVQTTFEDFPTVWVERARVQEVLMFLRTVSRPYVMLFDLSAVDERLRTHRDGLPASDFTVFYHLLSLERNSDIRIKVALSENDVNLPTATNIWPNANWYEREAYDMFGINFEGHPMLRRILLPTYWEGHPLRKEYSARATEYTPYMQNQAKQDYEQEHLRFVPEDWGMKRGNDDEDFMFLNLGPNHPSAHGAFRIILQLDGEEVKDCVPDIGYHHRGVEKMAERQTWHSFIPYTDRVDYLGGCAQNMPYVMGVEQMAGITVPDRAQCIRVMMSELFRINNHLLFIGTAIQDAGGMTPVFYMFADRQKIYDAIEAIT
;
A
#
# COMPACT_ATOMS: atom_id res chain seq x y z
N MET A 1 9.11 4.80 39.73
CA MET A 1 8.47 4.74 38.43
C MET A 1 8.57 3.28 38.01
N ALA A 2 7.45 2.58 38.07
CA ALA A 2 7.40 1.15 37.79
C ALA A 2 7.42 0.95 36.25
N GLU A 3 8.41 0.21 35.79
CA GLU A 3 8.40 -0.36 34.45
C GLU A 3 7.15 -1.25 34.33
N THR A 4 6.17 -0.82 33.54
CA THR A 4 5.06 -1.67 33.15
C THR A 4 5.60 -2.66 32.13
N GLU A 5 5.95 -3.85 32.58
CA GLU A 5 6.17 -5.01 31.70
C GLU A 5 4.92 -5.19 30.82
N ASN A 6 5.12 -5.06 29.53
CA ASN A 6 4.13 -5.35 28.49
C ASN A 6 3.92 -6.88 28.42
N ALA A 7 3.18 -7.43 29.38
CA ALA A 7 2.80 -8.84 29.33
C ALA A 7 1.75 -9.04 28.21
N MET A 8 2.02 -9.97 27.31
CA MET A 8 1.06 -10.41 26.29
C MET A 8 -0.14 -11.07 26.96
N PRO A 9 -1.40 -10.77 26.58
CA PRO A 9 -2.58 -11.42 27.12
C PRO A 9 -2.62 -12.93 26.76
N GLU A 10 -3.21 -13.75 27.64
CA GLU A 10 -3.35 -15.20 27.43
C GLU A 10 -4.07 -15.54 26.10
N SER A 11 -3.57 -16.55 25.38
CA SER A 11 -4.02 -16.95 24.06
C SER A 11 -5.46 -17.47 24.04
N ALA A 12 -6.26 -17.00 23.06
CA ALA A 12 -7.57 -17.54 22.73
C ALA A 12 -7.49 -19.01 22.26
N GLN A 13 -8.60 -19.76 22.39
CA GLN A 13 -8.71 -21.16 21.94
C GLN A 13 -8.27 -21.32 20.48
N VAL A 14 -7.54 -22.42 20.21
CA VAL A 14 -7.02 -22.75 18.88
C VAL A 14 -8.18 -22.99 17.91
N ASP A 15 -8.21 -22.21 16.83
CA ASP A 15 -9.19 -22.37 15.77
C ASP A 15 -8.82 -23.57 14.89
N SER A 16 -9.75 -24.49 14.69
CA SER A 16 -9.55 -25.74 13.94
C SER A 16 -9.60 -25.58 12.42
N ARG A 17 -9.82 -24.37 11.89
CA ARG A 17 -9.85 -24.12 10.45
C ARG A 17 -8.48 -24.41 9.80
N PRO A 18 -8.43 -24.99 8.58
CA PRO A 18 -7.17 -25.35 7.92
C PRO A 18 -6.16 -24.21 7.76
N ALA A 19 -6.65 -22.98 7.58
CA ALA A 19 -5.81 -21.79 7.48
C ALA A 19 -5.02 -21.53 8.78
N PHE A 20 -5.52 -21.98 9.93
CA PHE A 20 -4.90 -21.78 11.24
C PHE A 20 -3.82 -22.81 11.59
N ALA A 21 -3.63 -23.84 10.78
CA ALA A 21 -2.56 -24.85 10.99
C ALA A 21 -1.16 -24.22 11.12
N ILE A 22 -0.91 -23.10 10.43
CA ILE A 22 0.35 -22.38 10.54
C ILE A 22 0.62 -21.82 11.94
N VAL A 23 -0.41 -21.52 12.71
CA VAL A 23 -0.28 -21.05 14.10
C VAL A 23 0.36 -22.13 14.97
N GLU A 24 -0.02 -23.39 14.78
CA GLU A 24 0.58 -24.52 15.51
C GLU A 24 2.04 -24.76 15.08
N GLU A 25 2.36 -24.56 13.79
CA GLU A 25 3.74 -24.60 13.31
C GLU A 25 4.60 -23.49 13.96
N LEU A 26 4.04 -22.29 14.08
CA LEU A 26 4.68 -21.16 14.77
C LEU A 26 4.90 -21.47 16.26
N LYS A 27 3.88 -21.98 16.96
CA LYS A 27 4.00 -22.36 18.38
C LYS A 27 5.05 -23.46 18.57
N THR A 28 5.07 -24.47 17.71
CA THR A 28 6.05 -25.56 17.76
C THR A 28 7.46 -25.03 17.61
N LYS A 29 7.68 -24.05 16.72
CA LYS A 29 9.03 -23.51 16.44
C LYS A 29 9.49 -22.48 17.47
N PHE A 30 8.60 -21.62 17.92
CA PHE A 30 8.95 -20.42 18.70
C PHE A 30 8.36 -20.43 20.13
N GLY A 31 7.57 -21.44 20.49
CA GLY A 31 6.87 -21.49 21.77
C GLY A 31 5.54 -20.73 21.75
N GLU A 32 4.92 -20.58 22.93
CA GLU A 32 3.59 -19.98 23.05
C GLU A 32 3.58 -18.45 23.15
N ASN A 33 4.69 -17.79 22.92
CA ASN A 33 4.83 -16.33 23.05
C ASN A 33 4.22 -15.55 21.88
N PHE A 34 3.08 -16.00 21.37
CA PHE A 34 2.31 -15.32 20.33
C PHE A 34 0.90 -15.03 20.81
N TYR A 35 0.43 -13.84 20.54
CA TYR A 35 -0.97 -13.53 20.71
C TYR A 35 -1.71 -13.71 19.38
N VAL A 36 -2.67 -14.63 19.33
CA VAL A 36 -3.53 -14.84 18.16
C VAL A 36 -4.79 -14.02 18.35
N GLN A 37 -4.94 -13.00 17.52
CA GLN A 37 -6.09 -12.12 17.55
C GLN A 37 -7.31 -12.81 16.92
N THR A 38 -8.43 -12.84 17.62
CA THR A 38 -9.70 -13.24 17.03
C THR A 38 -10.21 -12.16 16.08
N THR A 39 -10.43 -12.54 14.83
CA THR A 39 -10.94 -11.66 13.76
C THR A 39 -12.09 -12.34 13.03
N PHE A 40 -12.84 -11.60 12.24
CA PHE A 40 -13.88 -12.15 11.37
C PHE A 40 -13.33 -12.78 10.09
N GLU A 41 -12.03 -12.60 9.84
CA GLU A 41 -11.35 -13.13 8.66
C GLU A 41 -11.13 -14.64 8.77
N ASP A 42 -11.03 -15.31 7.64
CA ASP A 42 -10.79 -16.77 7.55
C ASP A 42 -9.32 -17.15 7.65
N PHE A 43 -8.45 -16.20 7.97
CA PHE A 43 -7.01 -16.39 8.14
C PHE A 43 -6.54 -15.85 9.51
N PRO A 44 -5.44 -16.40 10.06
CA PRO A 44 -4.94 -15.98 11.35
C PRO A 44 -4.28 -14.58 11.33
N THR A 45 -4.53 -13.83 12.38
CA THR A 45 -3.80 -12.60 12.70
C THR A 45 -2.98 -12.85 13.97
N VAL A 46 -1.65 -12.74 13.85
CA VAL A 46 -0.72 -13.10 14.92
C VAL A 46 0.12 -11.90 15.30
N TRP A 47 0.15 -11.58 16.59
CA TRP A 47 1.03 -10.57 17.14
C TRP A 47 2.35 -11.19 17.56
N VAL A 48 3.44 -10.55 17.15
CA VAL A 48 4.81 -11.00 17.35
C VAL A 48 5.61 -9.91 18.06
N GLU A 49 6.46 -10.31 18.99
CA GLU A 49 7.41 -9.39 19.60
C GLU A 49 8.37 -8.81 18.55
N ARG A 50 8.65 -7.53 18.66
CA ARG A 50 9.57 -6.82 17.76
C ARG A 50 10.91 -7.53 17.57
N ALA A 51 11.51 -8.01 18.66
CA ALA A 51 12.82 -8.69 18.61
C ALA A 51 12.83 -9.97 17.77
N ARG A 52 11.66 -10.59 17.55
CA ARG A 52 11.53 -11.88 16.87
C ARG A 52 10.91 -11.78 15.48
N VAL A 53 10.48 -10.57 15.06
CA VAL A 53 9.73 -10.40 13.81
C VAL A 53 10.49 -10.93 12.60
N GLN A 54 11.79 -10.64 12.49
CA GLN A 54 12.60 -11.08 11.35
C GLN A 54 12.74 -12.61 11.30
N GLU A 55 12.92 -13.27 12.45
CA GLU A 55 12.98 -14.71 12.53
C GLU A 55 11.67 -15.37 12.11
N VAL A 56 10.54 -14.80 12.56
CA VAL A 56 9.20 -15.29 12.22
C VAL A 56 8.91 -15.11 10.74
N LEU A 57 9.21 -13.94 10.17
CA LEU A 57 9.04 -13.67 8.75
C LEU A 57 9.90 -14.61 7.89
N MET A 58 11.16 -14.82 8.27
CA MET A 58 12.05 -15.75 7.59
C MET A 58 11.55 -17.20 7.70
N PHE A 59 11.03 -17.61 8.85
CA PHE A 59 10.42 -18.92 9.00
C PHE A 59 9.21 -19.11 8.07
N LEU A 60 8.30 -18.14 8.03
CA LEU A 60 7.13 -18.17 7.14
C LEU A 60 7.52 -18.23 5.66
N ARG A 61 8.65 -17.62 5.29
CA ARG A 61 9.20 -17.65 3.92
C ARG A 61 9.83 -19.00 3.57
N THR A 62 10.33 -19.74 4.56
CA THR A 62 11.13 -20.96 4.34
C THR A 62 10.46 -22.25 4.81
N VAL A 63 9.33 -22.16 5.50
CA VAL A 63 8.57 -23.33 5.98
C VAL A 63 8.09 -24.22 4.82
N SER A 64 7.81 -25.49 5.12
CA SER A 64 7.10 -26.36 4.17
C SER A 64 5.77 -25.72 3.76
N ARG A 65 5.50 -25.54 2.47
CA ARG A 65 4.39 -24.76 1.93
C ARG A 65 4.50 -23.26 2.34
N PRO A 66 5.48 -22.54 1.81
CA PRO A 66 5.86 -21.21 2.26
C PRO A 66 4.84 -20.12 1.91
N TYR A 67 4.92 -19.02 2.67
CA TYR A 67 4.29 -17.75 2.31
C TYR A 67 5.23 -16.97 1.39
N VAL A 68 5.09 -17.20 0.09
CA VAL A 68 6.03 -16.66 -0.91
C VAL A 68 5.78 -15.21 -1.25
N MET A 69 4.59 -14.71 -1.01
CA MET A 69 4.17 -13.37 -1.40
C MET A 69 3.94 -12.49 -0.17
N LEU A 70 4.70 -11.41 -0.07
CA LEU A 70 4.32 -10.27 0.76
C LEU A 70 3.27 -9.48 -0.02
N PHE A 71 2.00 -9.63 0.38
CA PHE A 71 0.87 -9.02 -0.29
C PHE A 71 0.73 -7.55 0.09
N ASP A 72 0.95 -7.22 1.36
CA ASP A 72 0.88 -5.86 1.86
C ASP A 72 1.74 -5.69 3.13
N LEU A 73 2.26 -4.49 3.34
CA LEU A 73 2.91 -4.04 4.57
C LEU A 73 2.56 -2.57 4.77
N SER A 74 2.00 -2.27 5.91
CA SER A 74 1.69 -0.89 6.28
C SER A 74 1.66 -0.75 7.80
N ALA A 75 1.28 0.44 8.28
CA ALA A 75 1.18 0.72 9.70
C ALA A 75 -0.16 1.38 10.06
N VAL A 76 -0.46 1.36 11.33
CA VAL A 76 -1.61 2.05 11.91
C VAL A 76 -1.15 2.82 13.15
N ASP A 77 -1.52 4.08 13.25
CA ASP A 77 -1.38 4.85 14.48
C ASP A 77 -2.55 4.53 15.41
N GLU A 78 -2.25 3.84 16.50
CA GLU A 78 -3.23 3.31 17.45
C GLU A 78 -3.48 4.25 18.66
N ARG A 79 -2.76 5.37 18.76
CA ARG A 79 -2.76 6.23 19.96
C ARG A 79 -4.12 6.83 20.31
N LEU A 80 -5.00 7.03 19.33
CA LEU A 80 -6.38 7.50 19.54
C LEU A 80 -7.44 6.41 19.53
N ARG A 81 -7.03 5.14 19.40
CA ARG A 81 -7.97 4.02 19.37
C ARG A 81 -8.53 3.73 20.75
N THR A 82 -9.85 3.74 20.87
CA THR A 82 -10.56 3.55 22.16
C THR A 82 -10.91 2.09 22.47
N HIS A 83 -11.09 1.25 21.45
CA HIS A 83 -11.47 -0.15 21.59
C HIS A 83 -10.26 -1.06 21.36
N ARG A 84 -9.54 -1.35 22.45
CA ARG A 84 -8.31 -2.17 22.43
C ARG A 84 -8.40 -3.41 23.32
N ASP A 85 -9.59 -3.77 23.78
CA ASP A 85 -9.79 -4.85 24.74
C ASP A 85 -9.16 -6.16 24.24
N GLY A 86 -8.24 -6.71 25.03
CA GLY A 86 -7.53 -7.95 24.71
C GLY A 86 -6.44 -7.84 23.63
N LEU A 87 -6.09 -6.64 23.14
CA LEU A 87 -4.99 -6.45 22.20
C LEU A 87 -3.71 -6.01 22.93
N PRO A 88 -2.52 -6.36 22.39
CA PRO A 88 -1.25 -5.84 22.91
C PRO A 88 -1.23 -4.31 22.90
N ALA A 89 -0.62 -3.71 23.94
CA ALA A 89 -0.43 -2.27 23.98
C ALA A 89 0.48 -1.82 22.83
N SER A 90 0.04 -0.83 22.09
CA SER A 90 0.77 -0.36 20.90
C SER A 90 0.42 1.11 20.65
N ASP A 91 1.43 1.94 20.40
CA ASP A 91 1.23 3.28 19.87
C ASP A 91 1.16 3.23 18.35
N PHE A 92 2.03 2.44 17.71
CA PHE A 92 1.99 2.13 16.28
C PHE A 92 1.97 0.62 16.10
N THR A 93 1.12 0.14 15.21
CA THR A 93 1.07 -1.27 14.82
C THR A 93 1.53 -1.40 13.38
N VAL A 94 2.63 -2.11 13.14
CA VAL A 94 3.04 -2.51 11.79
C VAL A 94 2.45 -3.88 11.49
N PHE A 95 1.90 -4.06 10.30
CA PHE A 95 1.39 -5.36 9.87
C PHE A 95 2.03 -5.80 8.55
N TYR A 96 2.23 -7.09 8.45
CA TYR A 96 2.67 -7.80 7.26
C TYR A 96 1.56 -8.76 6.86
N HIS A 97 1.02 -8.60 5.67
CA HIS A 97 0.03 -9.51 5.10
C HIS A 97 0.71 -10.43 4.10
N LEU A 98 0.71 -11.72 4.39
CA LEU A 98 1.43 -12.72 3.61
C LEU A 98 0.46 -13.71 3.00
N LEU A 99 0.72 -14.11 1.75
CA LEU A 99 -0.08 -15.08 1.00
C LEU A 99 0.75 -16.31 0.63
N SER A 100 0.17 -17.49 0.88
CA SER A 100 0.68 -18.76 0.39
C SER A 100 -0.28 -19.36 -0.63
N LEU A 101 0.17 -19.47 -1.87
CA LEU A 101 -0.58 -20.12 -2.94
C LEU A 101 -0.71 -21.63 -2.70
N GLU A 102 0.32 -22.28 -2.11
CA GLU A 102 0.32 -23.71 -1.81
C GLU A 102 -0.64 -24.07 -0.66
N ARG A 103 -0.79 -23.16 0.32
CA ARG A 103 -1.75 -23.32 1.42
C ARG A 103 -3.15 -22.84 1.04
N ASN A 104 -3.24 -22.04 -0.03
CA ASN A 104 -4.43 -21.28 -0.39
C ASN A 104 -4.98 -20.51 0.81
N SER A 105 -4.08 -19.81 1.52
CA SER A 105 -4.42 -19.06 2.72
C SER A 105 -3.47 -17.90 2.95
N ASP A 106 -3.98 -16.90 3.67
CA ASP A 106 -3.25 -15.73 4.13
C ASP A 106 -2.83 -15.89 5.59
N ILE A 107 -1.89 -15.05 6.01
CA ILE A 107 -1.58 -14.77 7.42
C ILE A 107 -1.24 -13.30 7.57
N ARG A 108 -1.68 -12.71 8.66
CA ARG A 108 -1.30 -11.34 9.03
C ARG A 108 -0.43 -11.37 10.28
N ILE A 109 0.79 -10.87 10.16
CA ILE A 109 1.70 -10.69 11.29
C ILE A 109 1.62 -9.23 11.72
N LYS A 110 1.42 -8.99 13.02
CA LYS A 110 1.39 -7.65 13.61
C LYS A 110 2.50 -7.48 14.61
N VAL A 111 3.07 -6.28 14.65
CA VAL A 111 4.11 -5.88 15.60
C VAL A 111 3.70 -4.60 16.27
N ALA A 112 3.70 -4.60 17.60
CA ALA A 112 3.44 -3.42 18.42
C ALA A 112 4.73 -2.61 18.59
N LEU A 113 4.63 -1.29 18.36
CA LEU A 113 5.71 -0.33 18.58
C LEU A 113 5.27 0.75 19.55
N SER A 114 6.23 1.23 20.35
CA SER A 114 6.07 2.41 21.19
C SER A 114 6.42 3.67 20.41
N GLU A 115 5.78 4.80 20.76
CA GLU A 115 6.11 6.11 20.19
C GLU A 115 7.58 6.50 20.37
N ASN A 116 8.18 6.08 21.48
CA ASN A 116 9.57 6.36 21.79
C ASN A 116 10.58 5.48 21.03
N ASP A 117 10.12 4.38 20.43
CA ASP A 117 10.96 3.45 19.68
C ASP A 117 10.18 2.83 18.53
N VAL A 118 10.24 3.49 17.39
CA VAL A 118 9.57 3.12 16.13
C VAL A 118 10.50 2.40 15.15
N ASN A 119 11.52 1.69 15.66
CA ASN A 119 12.47 0.97 14.83
C ASN A 119 12.03 -0.48 14.59
N LEU A 120 12.21 -0.99 13.39
CA LEU A 120 12.02 -2.39 13.01
C LEU A 120 13.15 -2.87 12.09
N PRO A 121 13.52 -4.15 12.12
CA PRO A 121 14.42 -4.68 11.11
C PRO A 121 13.70 -4.74 9.74
N THR A 122 14.44 -4.45 8.66
CA THR A 122 13.91 -4.53 7.29
C THR A 122 13.53 -5.96 6.90
N ALA A 123 12.49 -6.11 6.10
CA ALA A 123 12.10 -7.36 5.45
C ALA A 123 12.56 -7.44 3.98
N THR A 124 13.31 -6.45 3.48
CA THR A 124 13.77 -6.40 2.08
C THR A 124 14.68 -7.56 1.68
N ASN A 125 15.40 -8.13 2.64
CA ASN A 125 16.22 -9.33 2.46
C ASN A 125 15.39 -10.63 2.35
N ILE A 126 14.10 -10.58 2.72
CA ILE A 126 13.16 -11.71 2.64
C ILE A 126 12.26 -11.57 1.42
N TRP A 127 11.69 -10.37 1.22
CA TRP A 127 10.87 -10.01 0.07
C TRP A 127 11.34 -8.68 -0.52
N PRO A 128 11.86 -8.67 -1.74
CA PRO A 128 12.35 -7.42 -2.37
C PRO A 128 11.29 -6.32 -2.49
N ASN A 129 10.01 -6.68 -2.66
CA ASN A 129 8.92 -5.71 -2.73
C ASN A 129 8.62 -5.02 -1.39
N ALA A 130 9.13 -5.51 -0.26
CA ALA A 130 9.07 -4.80 1.02
C ALA A 130 9.72 -3.42 0.96
N ASN A 131 10.68 -3.22 0.04
CA ASN A 131 11.38 -1.94 -0.14
C ASN A 131 10.41 -0.76 -0.25
N TRP A 132 9.42 -0.85 -1.11
CA TRP A 132 8.48 0.25 -1.34
C TRP A 132 7.49 0.41 -0.20
N TYR A 133 6.98 -0.69 0.34
CA TYR A 133 6.06 -0.66 1.48
C TYR A 133 6.72 -0.10 2.74
N GLU A 134 7.96 -0.46 3.01
CA GLU A 134 8.71 0.07 4.16
C GLU A 134 8.98 1.57 3.99
N ARG A 135 9.32 2.03 2.79
CA ARG A 135 9.45 3.45 2.48
C ARG A 135 8.14 4.20 2.65
N GLU A 136 7.02 3.60 2.26
CA GLU A 136 5.69 4.19 2.47
C GLU A 136 5.35 4.28 3.96
N ALA A 137 5.58 3.22 4.74
CA ALA A 137 5.38 3.24 6.19
C ALA A 137 6.30 4.26 6.88
N TYR A 138 7.54 4.41 6.43
CA TYR A 138 8.41 5.49 6.88
C TYR A 138 7.86 6.86 6.50
N ASP A 139 7.44 7.04 5.26
CA ASP A 139 6.95 8.33 4.76
C ASP A 139 5.69 8.79 5.51
N MET A 140 4.73 7.88 5.71
CA MET A 140 3.43 8.19 6.28
C MET A 140 3.41 8.20 7.81
N PHE A 141 4.21 7.36 8.48
CA PHE A 141 4.19 7.17 9.92
C PHE A 141 5.51 7.46 10.63
N GLY A 142 6.63 7.55 9.89
CA GLY A 142 7.96 7.76 10.47
C GLY A 142 8.55 6.50 11.13
N ILE A 143 8.14 5.32 10.68
CA ILE A 143 8.69 4.05 11.15
C ILE A 143 10.04 3.82 10.47
N ASN A 144 11.08 3.62 11.27
CA ASN A 144 12.43 3.41 10.78
C ASN A 144 12.72 1.91 10.59
N PHE A 145 13.09 1.51 9.38
CA PHE A 145 13.43 0.13 9.05
C PHE A 145 14.96 -0.04 8.99
N GLU A 146 15.51 -0.64 10.05
CA GLU A 146 16.95 -0.87 10.21
C GLU A 146 17.47 -1.84 9.14
N GLY A 147 18.52 -1.45 8.44
CA GLY A 147 19.12 -2.24 7.36
C GLY A 147 18.40 -2.12 6.02
N HIS A 148 17.40 -1.24 5.89
CA HIS A 148 16.79 -0.94 4.60
C HIS A 148 17.85 -0.34 3.64
N PRO A 149 17.94 -0.80 2.39
CA PRO A 149 18.99 -0.35 1.46
C PRO A 149 18.94 1.14 1.12
N MET A 150 17.75 1.73 1.12
CA MET A 150 17.55 3.14 0.80
C MET A 150 16.22 3.64 1.41
N LEU A 151 16.24 3.94 2.72
CA LEU A 151 15.05 4.43 3.43
C LEU A 151 14.88 5.94 3.19
N ARG A 152 14.06 6.29 2.23
CA ARG A 152 13.68 7.67 1.89
C ARG A 152 12.20 7.75 1.58
N ARG A 153 11.62 8.96 1.62
CA ARG A 153 10.22 9.16 1.23
C ARG A 153 9.94 8.62 -0.17
N ILE A 154 8.74 8.15 -0.42
CA ILE A 154 8.33 7.57 -1.70
C ILE A 154 7.12 8.29 -2.29
N LEU A 155 6.17 8.72 -1.47
CA LEU A 155 4.94 9.39 -1.89
C LEU A 155 5.02 10.91 -1.78
N LEU A 156 5.76 11.40 -0.79
CA LEU A 156 5.93 12.83 -0.55
C LEU A 156 7.30 13.31 -1.01
N PRO A 157 7.43 14.60 -1.33
CA PRO A 157 8.73 15.18 -1.63
C PRO A 157 9.71 15.05 -0.46
N THR A 158 11.00 15.02 -0.75
CA THR A 158 12.04 14.84 0.28
C THR A 158 12.05 15.94 1.33
N TYR A 159 11.66 17.15 0.95
CA TYR A 159 11.57 18.34 1.81
C TYR A 159 10.31 18.38 2.69
N TRP A 160 9.37 17.43 2.53
CA TRP A 160 8.13 17.43 3.32
C TRP A 160 8.43 17.21 4.80
N GLU A 161 7.84 18.04 5.65
CA GLU A 161 7.99 17.94 7.10
C GLU A 161 6.85 17.12 7.74
N GLY A 162 7.21 16.26 8.68
CA GLY A 162 6.27 15.42 9.40
C GLY A 162 5.82 14.16 8.64
N HIS A 163 4.86 13.46 9.23
CA HIS A 163 4.32 12.18 8.74
C HIS A 163 2.79 12.24 8.74
N PRO A 164 2.16 12.34 7.56
CA PRO A 164 0.75 12.73 7.45
C PRO A 164 -0.25 11.77 8.10
N LEU A 165 0.05 10.49 8.20
CA LEU A 165 -0.89 9.52 8.80
C LEU A 165 -0.76 9.39 10.32
N ARG A 166 0.18 10.09 10.95
CA ARG A 166 0.18 10.24 12.41
C ARG A 166 -1.03 11.04 12.88
N LYS A 167 -1.60 10.66 14.02
CA LYS A 167 -2.84 11.27 14.54
C LYS A 167 -2.68 12.72 14.97
N GLU A 168 -1.48 13.13 15.41
CA GLU A 168 -1.17 14.52 15.70
C GLU A 168 -1.09 15.41 14.46
N TYR A 169 -0.86 14.82 13.29
CA TYR A 169 -0.82 15.56 12.04
C TYR A 169 -2.23 16.03 11.63
N SER A 170 -2.40 17.33 11.45
CA SER A 170 -3.73 17.88 11.19
C SER A 170 -4.26 17.50 9.80
N ALA A 171 -5.46 16.93 9.74
CA ALA A 171 -6.15 16.67 8.47
C ALA A 171 -6.58 17.95 7.73
N ARG A 172 -6.43 19.11 8.35
CA ARG A 172 -6.69 20.43 7.75
C ARG A 172 -5.43 21.22 7.45
N ALA A 173 -4.26 20.67 7.80
CA ALA A 173 -2.99 21.33 7.54
C ALA A 173 -2.74 21.38 6.02
N THR A 174 -2.36 22.53 5.55
CA THR A 174 -1.66 22.72 4.30
C THR A 174 -0.22 22.99 4.66
N GLU A 175 0.70 22.13 4.26
CA GLU A 175 2.12 22.23 4.60
C GLU A 175 2.72 23.52 4.07
N TYR A 176 2.23 23.95 2.92
CA TYR A 176 2.71 25.15 2.29
C TYR A 176 1.70 26.26 2.47
N THR A 177 2.11 27.28 3.22
CA THR A 177 1.47 28.58 3.05
C THR A 177 1.73 29.06 1.63
N PRO A 178 0.84 29.85 1.01
CA PRO A 178 1.05 30.40 -0.31
C PRO A 178 2.41 31.12 -0.50
N TYR A 179 2.99 31.59 0.59
CA TYR A 179 4.27 32.30 0.60
C TYR A 179 5.50 31.37 0.49
N MET A 180 5.38 30.11 0.89
CA MET A 180 6.49 29.14 0.85
C MET A 180 6.49 28.29 -0.42
N GLN A 181 5.40 28.26 -1.18
CA GLN A 181 5.29 27.43 -2.39
C GLN A 181 6.38 27.72 -3.41
N ASN A 182 6.75 29.00 -3.59
CA ASN A 182 7.79 29.36 -4.54
C ASN A 182 9.17 28.86 -4.11
N GLN A 183 9.48 28.93 -2.82
CA GLN A 183 10.75 28.41 -2.30
C GLN A 183 10.80 26.90 -2.41
N ALA A 184 9.77 26.20 -1.96
CA ALA A 184 9.67 24.77 -2.06
C ALA A 184 9.74 24.26 -3.50
N LYS A 185 9.13 24.99 -4.45
CA LYS A 185 9.22 24.67 -5.87
C LYS A 185 10.65 24.86 -6.40
N GLN A 186 11.33 25.93 -6.00
CA GLN A 186 12.72 26.16 -6.37
C GLN A 186 13.65 25.11 -5.80
N ASP A 187 13.45 24.74 -4.53
CA ASP A 187 14.24 23.70 -3.87
C ASP A 187 14.03 22.34 -4.56
N TYR A 188 12.80 22.01 -4.91
CA TYR A 188 12.46 20.82 -5.68
C TYR A 188 13.08 20.81 -7.07
N GLU A 189 12.99 21.95 -7.79
CA GLU A 189 13.61 22.11 -9.11
C GLU A 189 15.14 21.98 -9.02
N GLN A 190 15.76 22.54 -7.97
CA GLN A 190 17.22 22.45 -7.75
C GLN A 190 17.64 21.01 -7.39
N GLU A 191 16.85 20.30 -6.60
CA GLU A 191 17.11 18.89 -6.26
C GLU A 191 17.06 18.01 -7.53
N HIS A 192 16.12 18.29 -8.43
CA HIS A 192 16.00 17.58 -9.70
C HIS A 192 17.13 17.89 -10.68
N LEU A 193 17.61 19.15 -10.69
CA LEU A 193 18.75 19.56 -11.51
C LEU A 193 20.09 19.00 -10.99
N ARG A 194 20.17 18.66 -9.72
CA ARG A 194 21.33 18.02 -9.08
C ARG A 194 21.13 16.52 -8.96
N PHE A 195 20.69 15.89 -10.03
CA PHE A 195 20.48 14.45 -10.04
C PHE A 195 21.78 13.71 -9.68
N VAL A 196 21.75 13.01 -8.57
CA VAL A 196 22.82 12.12 -8.11
C VAL A 196 22.27 10.69 -8.18
N PRO A 197 22.75 9.86 -9.11
CA PRO A 197 22.20 8.52 -9.33
C PRO A 197 22.15 7.66 -8.06
N GLU A 198 23.16 7.79 -7.23
CA GLU A 198 23.30 7.05 -5.98
C GLU A 198 22.19 7.35 -4.98
N ASP A 199 21.68 8.60 -4.97
CA ASP A 199 20.54 9.00 -4.12
C ASP A 199 19.24 8.30 -4.54
N TRP A 200 19.21 7.74 -5.75
CA TRP A 200 18.10 6.98 -6.32
C TRP A 200 18.35 5.47 -6.33
N GLY A 201 19.46 5.02 -5.72
CA GLY A 201 19.86 3.63 -5.68
C GLY A 201 20.50 3.10 -6.97
N MET A 202 20.74 3.98 -7.94
CA MET A 202 21.45 3.65 -9.18
C MET A 202 22.95 3.65 -8.96
N LYS A 203 23.68 2.89 -9.75
CA LYS A 203 25.14 2.86 -9.71
C LYS A 203 25.69 3.62 -10.91
N ARG A 204 26.67 4.50 -10.69
CA ARG A 204 27.47 5.00 -11.80
C ARG A 204 28.29 3.85 -12.37
N GLY A 205 28.44 3.83 -13.68
CA GLY A 205 29.37 2.94 -14.32
C GLY A 205 30.83 3.21 -13.90
N ASN A 206 31.72 2.34 -14.30
CA ASN A 206 33.17 2.57 -14.15
C ASN A 206 33.58 3.78 -15.01
N ASP A 207 34.75 4.36 -14.74
CA ASP A 207 35.26 5.58 -15.41
C ASP A 207 35.31 5.52 -16.96
N ASP A 208 35.15 4.34 -17.53
CA ASP A 208 35.13 4.09 -18.99
C ASP A 208 33.71 3.92 -19.58
N GLU A 209 32.64 4.00 -18.76
CA GLU A 209 31.25 3.81 -19.22
C GLU A 209 30.46 5.11 -19.09
N ASP A 210 30.19 5.77 -20.21
CA ASP A 210 29.32 6.96 -20.29
C ASP A 210 27.86 6.55 -20.34
N PHE A 211 27.18 6.44 -19.18
CA PHE A 211 25.75 6.22 -19.13
C PHE A 211 24.96 7.53 -19.33
N MET A 212 23.92 7.43 -20.13
CA MET A 212 22.94 8.50 -20.26
C MET A 212 21.81 8.28 -19.26
N PHE A 213 21.43 9.33 -18.51
CA PHE A 213 20.25 9.33 -17.65
C PHE A 213 19.10 10.07 -18.35
N LEU A 214 17.98 9.37 -18.53
CA LEU A 214 16.79 9.90 -19.18
C LEU A 214 15.61 9.91 -18.21
N ASN A 215 14.95 11.06 -18.10
CA ASN A 215 13.69 11.18 -17.36
C ASN A 215 12.50 11.04 -18.33
N LEU A 216 11.69 10.01 -18.13
CA LEU A 216 10.40 9.85 -18.79
C LEU A 216 9.29 10.27 -17.82
N GLY A 217 8.60 11.35 -18.18
CA GLY A 217 7.52 11.90 -17.34
C GLY A 217 8.01 13.03 -16.40
N PRO A 218 7.12 13.54 -15.52
CA PRO A 218 5.77 13.04 -15.20
C PRO A 218 4.71 13.25 -16.28
N ASN A 219 4.90 14.17 -17.23
CA ASN A 219 3.99 14.47 -18.33
C ASN A 219 4.50 13.82 -19.62
N HIS A 220 4.27 12.53 -19.76
CA HIS A 220 4.70 11.76 -20.93
C HIS A 220 3.54 10.94 -21.47
N PRO A 221 3.31 10.86 -22.81
CA PRO A 221 2.16 10.17 -23.39
C PRO A 221 2.07 8.69 -23.01
N SER A 222 3.20 8.00 -22.90
CA SER A 222 3.24 6.57 -22.55
C SER A 222 3.11 6.30 -21.06
N ALA A 223 3.12 7.32 -20.20
CA ALA A 223 3.01 7.15 -18.75
C ALA A 223 1.56 7.00 -18.25
N HIS A 224 0.57 7.24 -19.12
CA HIS A 224 -0.87 7.15 -18.83
C HIS A 224 -1.29 7.89 -17.55
N GLY A 225 -0.66 9.01 -17.26
CA GLY A 225 -0.88 9.82 -16.07
C GLY A 225 0.43 10.41 -15.57
N ALA A 226 0.40 11.07 -14.42
CA ALA A 226 1.60 11.67 -13.84
C ALA A 226 2.48 10.59 -13.18
N PHE A 227 3.48 10.15 -13.92
CA PHE A 227 4.44 9.13 -13.52
C PHE A 227 5.81 9.43 -14.13
N ARG A 228 6.86 9.35 -13.34
CA ARG A 228 8.23 9.54 -13.82
C ARG A 228 9.03 8.24 -13.68
N ILE A 229 9.77 7.93 -14.72
CA ILE A 229 10.78 6.87 -14.69
C ILE A 229 12.13 7.49 -15.01
N ILE A 230 13.11 7.25 -14.17
CA ILE A 230 14.49 7.62 -14.41
C ILE A 230 15.18 6.38 -14.99
N LEU A 231 15.63 6.48 -16.23
CA LEU A 231 16.32 5.42 -16.94
C LEU A 231 17.82 5.69 -16.95
N GLN A 232 18.60 4.64 -16.73
CA GLN A 232 20.03 4.60 -17.01
C GLN A 232 20.24 3.80 -18.28
N LEU A 233 20.82 4.43 -19.28
CA LEU A 233 20.96 3.89 -20.63
C LEU A 233 22.44 3.75 -21.00
N ASP A 234 22.75 2.66 -21.69
CA ASP A 234 23.99 2.45 -22.45
C ASP A 234 23.62 2.37 -23.93
N GLY A 235 23.73 3.51 -24.62
CA GLY A 235 23.13 3.67 -25.94
C GLY A 235 21.61 3.51 -25.89
N GLU A 236 21.06 2.46 -26.50
CA GLU A 236 19.62 2.14 -26.49
C GLU A 236 19.25 1.05 -25.45
N GLU A 237 20.23 0.48 -24.77
CA GLU A 237 20.00 -0.58 -23.80
C GLU A 237 19.72 0.03 -22.42
N VAL A 238 18.61 -0.39 -21.81
CA VAL A 238 18.27 0.00 -20.43
C VAL A 238 19.08 -0.85 -19.46
N LYS A 239 19.98 -0.22 -18.72
CA LYS A 239 20.81 -0.87 -17.69
C LYS A 239 20.13 -0.87 -16.32
N ASP A 240 19.43 0.22 -15.99
CA ASP A 240 18.71 0.35 -14.75
C ASP A 240 17.52 1.30 -14.91
N CYS A 241 16.50 1.16 -14.05
CA CYS A 241 15.37 2.08 -14.03
C CYS A 241 14.85 2.27 -12.61
N VAL A 242 14.54 3.51 -12.26
CA VAL A 242 13.94 3.86 -10.99
C VAL A 242 12.63 4.60 -11.22
N PRO A 243 11.50 4.04 -10.81
CA PRO A 243 10.23 4.76 -10.83
C PRO A 243 10.20 5.78 -9.69
N ASP A 244 9.77 6.99 -10.03
CA ASP A 244 9.49 8.06 -9.09
C ASP A 244 7.98 8.29 -9.06
N ILE A 245 7.38 8.00 -7.92
CA ILE A 245 5.93 7.97 -7.71
C ILE A 245 5.50 9.06 -6.73
N GLY A 246 4.19 9.15 -6.48
CA GLY A 246 3.62 10.13 -5.57
C GLY A 246 2.87 11.29 -6.26
N TYR A 247 2.99 11.43 -7.58
CA TYR A 247 2.31 12.49 -8.34
C TYR A 247 0.78 12.43 -8.27
N HIS A 248 0.22 11.25 -8.00
CA HIS A 248 -1.21 11.03 -7.76
C HIS A 248 -1.57 10.88 -6.27
N HIS A 249 -0.58 10.99 -5.37
CA HIS A 249 -0.85 10.89 -3.95
C HIS A 249 -1.67 12.10 -3.47
N ARG A 250 -2.83 11.83 -2.88
CA ARG A 250 -3.78 12.85 -2.43
C ARG A 250 -4.03 12.84 -0.93
N GLY A 251 -3.35 11.98 -0.17
CA GLY A 251 -3.59 11.82 1.27
C GLY A 251 -5.02 11.34 1.57
N VAL A 252 -5.53 10.41 0.78
CA VAL A 252 -6.93 9.95 0.87
C VAL A 252 -7.24 9.37 2.25
N GLU A 253 -6.30 8.64 2.85
CA GLU A 253 -6.40 8.04 4.18
C GLU A 253 -6.59 9.12 5.25
N LYS A 254 -5.83 10.20 5.14
CA LYS A 254 -5.95 11.34 6.06
C LYS A 254 -7.25 12.11 5.86
N MET A 255 -7.70 12.25 4.62
CA MET A 255 -9.00 12.86 4.33
C MET A 255 -10.15 12.00 4.85
N ALA A 256 -10.05 10.69 4.82
CA ALA A 256 -11.04 9.77 5.35
C ALA A 256 -11.33 9.98 6.83
N GLU A 257 -10.32 10.37 7.63
CA GLU A 257 -10.49 10.61 9.07
C GLU A 257 -11.49 11.73 9.40
N ARG A 258 -11.74 12.65 8.48
CA ARG A 258 -12.66 13.78 8.69
C ARG A 258 -13.92 13.73 7.84
N GLN A 259 -14.03 12.78 6.93
CA GLN A 259 -15.21 12.60 6.09
C GLN A 259 -16.26 11.74 6.79
N THR A 260 -17.53 11.92 6.39
CA THR A 260 -18.57 10.96 6.72
C THR A 260 -18.47 9.74 5.79
N TRP A 261 -19.07 8.63 6.18
CA TRP A 261 -19.12 7.41 5.36
C TRP A 261 -19.63 7.68 3.94
N HIS A 262 -20.64 8.51 3.77
CA HIS A 262 -21.20 8.87 2.46
C HIS A 262 -20.28 9.83 1.68
N SER A 263 -19.73 10.84 2.32
CA SER A 263 -18.88 11.82 1.65
C SER A 263 -17.51 11.27 1.24
N PHE A 264 -17.13 10.10 1.77
CA PHE A 264 -15.89 9.42 1.39
C PHE A 264 -16.04 8.56 0.12
N ILE A 265 -17.26 8.11 -0.23
CA ILE A 265 -17.50 7.27 -1.43
C ILE A 265 -16.86 7.86 -2.70
N PRO A 266 -16.99 9.17 -3.02
CA PRO A 266 -16.33 9.73 -4.20
C PRO A 266 -14.80 9.61 -4.22
N TYR A 267 -14.15 9.43 -3.08
CA TYR A 267 -12.70 9.22 -3.04
C TYR A 267 -12.32 7.80 -3.45
N THR A 268 -13.17 6.81 -3.16
CA THR A 268 -12.93 5.43 -3.56
C THR A 268 -13.05 5.23 -5.06
N ASP A 269 -13.89 6.02 -5.77
CA ASP A 269 -13.94 6.06 -7.24
C ASP A 269 -12.56 6.36 -7.85
N ARG A 270 -11.77 7.23 -7.22
CA ARG A 270 -10.51 7.75 -7.74
C ARG A 270 -9.31 6.85 -7.46
N VAL A 271 -9.50 5.76 -6.73
CA VAL A 271 -8.45 4.73 -6.55
C VAL A 271 -8.15 4.08 -7.91
N ASP A 272 -9.20 3.70 -8.63
CA ASP A 272 -9.15 3.33 -10.04
C ASP A 272 -10.27 4.07 -10.77
N TYR A 273 -9.93 5.22 -11.35
CA TYR A 273 -10.92 6.09 -11.99
C TYR A 273 -11.57 5.51 -13.26
N LEU A 274 -11.09 4.37 -13.75
CA LEU A 274 -11.68 3.65 -14.87
C LEU A 274 -12.70 2.61 -14.40
N GLY A 275 -12.46 2.00 -13.25
CA GLY A 275 -13.30 0.99 -12.62
C GLY A 275 -14.05 1.47 -11.38
N GLY A 276 -14.41 2.75 -11.30
CA GLY A 276 -14.86 3.43 -10.08
C GLY A 276 -15.93 2.69 -9.28
N CYS A 277 -16.99 2.20 -9.92
CA CYS A 277 -18.02 1.43 -9.21
C CYS A 277 -17.45 0.14 -8.56
N ALA A 278 -16.52 -0.54 -9.22
CA ALA A 278 -15.89 -1.73 -8.67
C ALA A 278 -15.03 -1.40 -7.42
N GLN A 279 -14.48 -0.19 -7.34
CA GLN A 279 -13.74 0.27 -6.16
C GLN A 279 -14.65 0.75 -5.02
N ASN A 280 -15.85 1.26 -5.35
CA ASN A 280 -16.81 1.64 -4.32
C ASN A 280 -17.40 0.44 -3.58
N MET A 281 -17.60 -0.68 -4.26
CA MET A 281 -18.26 -1.85 -3.70
C MET A 281 -17.61 -2.38 -2.42
N PRO A 282 -16.30 -2.66 -2.35
CA PRO A 282 -15.67 -3.17 -1.13
C PRO A 282 -15.84 -2.22 0.06
N TYR A 283 -15.72 -0.91 -0.19
CA TYR A 283 -15.91 0.10 0.84
C TYR A 283 -17.34 0.10 1.37
N VAL A 284 -18.33 0.18 0.48
CA VAL A 284 -19.75 0.24 0.86
C VAL A 284 -20.18 -1.05 1.56
N MET A 285 -19.77 -2.21 1.04
CA MET A 285 -20.06 -3.50 1.67
C MET A 285 -19.44 -3.64 3.07
N GLY A 286 -18.22 -3.14 3.25
CA GLY A 286 -17.58 -3.11 4.56
C GLY A 286 -18.33 -2.23 5.56
N VAL A 287 -18.79 -1.05 5.14
CA VAL A 287 -19.59 -0.14 5.99
C VAL A 287 -20.94 -0.76 6.33
N GLU A 288 -21.61 -1.38 5.38
CA GLU A 288 -22.90 -2.06 5.58
C GLU A 288 -22.77 -3.21 6.57
N GLN A 289 -21.71 -4.02 6.45
CA GLN A 289 -21.42 -5.11 7.38
C GLN A 289 -21.20 -4.60 8.81
N MET A 290 -20.40 -3.53 8.97
CA MET A 290 -20.17 -2.91 10.27
C MET A 290 -21.46 -2.31 10.88
N ALA A 291 -22.31 -1.74 10.05
CA ALA A 291 -23.56 -1.11 10.48
C ALA A 291 -24.74 -2.11 10.62
N GLY A 292 -24.57 -3.37 10.23
CA GLY A 292 -25.64 -4.37 10.24
C GLY A 292 -26.75 -4.08 9.22
N ILE A 293 -26.43 -3.41 8.11
CA ILE A 293 -27.41 -3.04 7.07
C ILE A 293 -27.63 -4.23 6.13
N THR A 294 -28.89 -4.64 6.00
CA THR A 294 -29.29 -5.65 5.01
C THR A 294 -29.73 -4.98 3.71
N VAL A 295 -29.06 -5.32 2.62
CA VAL A 295 -29.35 -4.79 1.29
C VAL A 295 -30.33 -5.70 0.55
N PRO A 296 -31.41 -5.18 -0.08
CA PRO A 296 -32.35 -5.98 -0.83
C PRO A 296 -31.69 -6.72 -2.01
N ASP A 297 -32.19 -7.92 -2.34
CA ASP A 297 -31.64 -8.77 -3.41
C ASP A 297 -31.57 -8.07 -4.77
N ARG A 298 -32.59 -7.28 -5.11
CA ARG A 298 -32.58 -6.50 -6.35
C ARG A 298 -31.39 -5.52 -6.40
N ALA A 299 -31.08 -4.86 -5.29
CA ALA A 299 -29.95 -3.94 -5.23
C ALA A 299 -28.63 -4.68 -5.35
N GLN A 300 -28.50 -5.89 -4.74
CA GLN A 300 -27.32 -6.73 -4.90
C GLN A 300 -27.10 -7.15 -6.37
N CYS A 301 -28.15 -7.56 -7.08
CA CYS A 301 -28.06 -7.88 -8.51
C CYS A 301 -27.62 -6.67 -9.35
N ILE A 302 -28.17 -5.49 -9.06
CA ILE A 302 -27.79 -4.26 -9.77
C ILE A 302 -26.31 -3.93 -9.50
N ARG A 303 -25.84 -4.06 -8.27
CA ARG A 303 -24.44 -3.83 -7.89
C ARG A 303 -23.47 -4.73 -8.67
N VAL A 304 -23.78 -6.03 -8.74
CA VAL A 304 -22.95 -6.97 -9.51
C VAL A 304 -22.92 -6.57 -10.98
N MET A 305 -24.08 -6.31 -11.56
CA MET A 305 -24.17 -5.88 -12.96
C MET A 305 -23.37 -4.61 -13.23
N MET A 306 -23.51 -3.59 -12.39
CA MET A 306 -22.78 -2.33 -12.52
C MET A 306 -21.28 -2.53 -12.37
N SER A 307 -20.84 -3.32 -11.39
CA SER A 307 -19.41 -3.62 -11.20
C SER A 307 -18.81 -4.31 -12.42
N GLU A 308 -19.52 -5.24 -13.03
CA GLU A 308 -19.03 -5.93 -14.24
C GLU A 308 -19.05 -5.03 -15.48
N LEU A 309 -20.02 -4.14 -15.63
CA LEU A 309 -20.02 -3.14 -16.70
C LEU A 309 -18.82 -2.19 -16.57
N PHE A 310 -18.53 -1.72 -15.36
CA PHE A 310 -17.35 -0.90 -15.12
C PHE A 310 -16.06 -1.67 -15.33
N ARG A 311 -16.01 -2.97 -14.97
CA ARG A 311 -14.86 -3.84 -15.25
C ARG A 311 -14.62 -3.98 -16.75
N ILE A 312 -15.67 -4.22 -17.53
CA ILE A 312 -15.56 -4.29 -19.00
C ILE A 312 -15.05 -2.95 -19.55
N ASN A 313 -15.60 -1.85 -19.07
CA ASN A 313 -15.21 -0.50 -19.45
C ASN A 313 -13.72 -0.23 -19.17
N ASN A 314 -13.21 -0.68 -18.03
CA ASN A 314 -11.79 -0.61 -17.66
C ASN A 314 -10.93 -1.47 -18.61
N HIS A 315 -11.35 -2.71 -18.86
CA HIS A 315 -10.60 -3.60 -19.78
C HIS A 315 -10.52 -3.07 -21.21
N LEU A 316 -11.60 -2.48 -21.73
CA LEU A 316 -11.59 -1.86 -23.05
C LEU A 316 -10.52 -0.75 -23.15
N LEU A 317 -10.43 0.09 -22.13
CA LEU A 317 -9.38 1.12 -22.11
C LEU A 317 -8.00 0.51 -21.94
N PHE A 318 -7.81 -0.37 -20.98
CA PHE A 318 -6.52 -1.02 -20.72
C PHE A 318 -5.97 -1.71 -21.97
N ILE A 319 -6.77 -2.56 -22.62
CA ILE A 319 -6.34 -3.29 -23.81
C ILE A 319 -6.10 -2.32 -24.97
N GLY A 320 -6.98 -1.32 -25.17
CA GLY A 320 -6.85 -0.33 -26.24
C GLY A 320 -5.55 0.46 -26.15
N THR A 321 -5.21 0.94 -24.97
CA THR A 321 -3.99 1.70 -24.73
C THR A 321 -2.72 0.83 -24.78
N ALA A 322 -2.79 -0.42 -24.28
CA ALA A 322 -1.68 -1.35 -24.39
C ALA A 322 -1.33 -1.68 -25.88
N ILE A 323 -2.36 -1.85 -26.73
CA ILE A 323 -2.15 -2.04 -28.17
C ILE A 323 -1.58 -0.77 -28.81
N GLN A 324 -2.03 0.41 -28.37
CA GLN A 324 -1.50 1.69 -28.83
C GLN A 324 -0.02 1.84 -28.49
N ASP A 325 0.40 1.49 -27.28
CA ASP A 325 1.81 1.53 -26.86
C ASP A 325 2.68 0.54 -27.67
N ALA A 326 2.09 -0.59 -28.08
CA ALA A 326 2.73 -1.54 -29.00
C ALA A 326 2.74 -1.07 -30.47
N GLY A 327 2.22 0.13 -30.79
CA GLY A 327 2.22 0.73 -32.14
C GLY A 327 0.90 0.58 -32.90
N GLY A 328 -0.13 -0.06 -32.36
CA GLY A 328 -1.42 -0.27 -33.01
C GLY A 328 -2.45 0.82 -32.67
N MET A 329 -2.50 1.92 -33.43
CA MET A 329 -3.34 3.09 -33.11
C MET A 329 -4.86 2.85 -33.24
N THR A 330 -5.30 2.04 -34.20
CA THR A 330 -6.73 1.94 -34.57
C THR A 330 -7.62 1.27 -33.50
N PRO A 331 -7.21 0.19 -32.81
CA PRO A 331 -8.07 -0.51 -31.86
C PRO A 331 -8.60 0.35 -30.73
N VAL A 332 -7.81 1.32 -30.23
CA VAL A 332 -8.23 2.21 -29.13
C VAL A 332 -9.49 3.01 -29.49
N PHE A 333 -9.64 3.47 -30.73
CA PHE A 333 -10.79 4.24 -31.17
C PHE A 333 -12.08 3.41 -31.16
N TYR A 334 -12.02 2.15 -31.61
CA TYR A 334 -13.16 1.24 -31.54
C TYR A 334 -13.55 0.92 -30.10
N MET A 335 -12.56 0.68 -29.24
CA MET A 335 -12.80 0.40 -27.83
C MET A 335 -13.44 1.60 -27.11
N PHE A 336 -13.03 2.82 -27.43
CA PHE A 336 -13.68 4.03 -26.90
C PHE A 336 -15.12 4.19 -27.39
N ALA A 337 -15.42 3.83 -28.63
CA ALA A 337 -16.78 3.84 -29.14
C ALA A 337 -17.68 2.83 -28.40
N ASP A 338 -17.16 1.65 -28.09
CA ASP A 338 -17.90 0.65 -27.31
C ASP A 338 -18.07 1.05 -25.83
N ARG A 339 -17.08 1.75 -25.25
CA ARG A 339 -17.20 2.32 -23.89
C ARG A 339 -18.36 3.31 -23.79
N GLN A 340 -18.63 4.11 -24.84
CA GLN A 340 -19.78 5.02 -24.85
C GLN A 340 -21.10 4.29 -24.67
N LYS A 341 -21.27 3.13 -25.33
CA LYS A 341 -22.48 2.30 -25.17
C LYS A 341 -22.68 1.81 -23.74
N ILE A 342 -21.57 1.52 -23.05
CA ILE A 342 -21.60 1.12 -21.63
C ILE A 342 -22.04 2.32 -20.76
N TYR A 343 -21.54 3.52 -21.03
CA TYR A 343 -21.98 4.72 -20.30
C TYR A 343 -23.45 5.03 -20.53
N ASP A 344 -23.95 4.89 -21.75
CA ASP A 344 -25.38 5.06 -22.05
C ASP A 344 -26.24 4.05 -21.25
N ALA A 345 -25.78 2.82 -21.10
CA ALA A 345 -26.46 1.81 -20.29
C ALA A 345 -26.40 2.15 -18.78
N ILE A 346 -25.26 2.65 -18.28
CA ILE A 346 -25.09 3.08 -16.89
C ILE A 346 -26.03 4.25 -16.58
N GLU A 347 -26.06 5.27 -17.44
CA GLU A 347 -26.95 6.44 -17.30
C GLU A 347 -28.42 6.04 -17.28
N ALA A 348 -28.80 5.03 -18.06
CA ALA A 348 -30.18 4.54 -18.08
C ALA A 348 -30.61 3.79 -16.79
N ILE A 349 -29.65 3.31 -16.01
CA ILE A 349 -29.87 2.53 -14.78
C ILE A 349 -29.82 3.43 -13.55
N THR A 350 -28.94 4.43 -13.55
CA THR A 350 -28.65 5.31 -12.41
C THR A 350 -29.27 6.69 -12.57
#